data_75e437421380a8b98be7faa12ab22e45
#
_entry.id   75e437421380a8b98be7faa12ab22e45
#
_cell.length_a   1.000
_cell.length_b   1.000
_cell.length_c   1.000
_cell.angle_alpha   90.00
_cell.angle_beta   90.00
_cell.angle_gamma   90.00
#
_symmetry.space_group_name_H-M   'P 1'
#
loop_
_entity.id
_entity.type
_entity.pdbx_description
1 polymer ?
#
loop_
_entity_poly.entity_id
_entity_poly.type
_entity_poly.pdbx_seq_one_letter_code
_entity_poly.pdbx_strand_id
1 'polypeptide(L)'
;MSDLIDRLKQRKVTKRSAKVSLEGRVLYLVDDADAIQRQLQGEDLSPQHGLDYRDNISTDEMTPAYVCYYHDETLGEFPYVGYSAGGEFPFTRNSVKEGGFAASVSGKRRGKGSSREASPYAELCAGLHLVFAENLAR
;
A
#
# COMPACT_ATOMS: atom_id res chain seq x y z
N MET A 1 -10.30 -33.16 -21.09
CA MET A 1 -9.77 -33.32 -19.70
C MET A 1 -8.35 -33.87 -19.71
N SER A 2 -8.03 -34.94 -20.44
CA SER A 2 -6.66 -35.46 -20.56
C SER A 2 -5.65 -34.41 -21.08
N ASP A 3 -6.00 -33.66 -22.12
CA ASP A 3 -5.14 -32.61 -22.70
C ASP A 3 -4.76 -31.54 -21.69
N LEU A 4 -5.71 -31.09 -20.85
CA LEU A 4 -5.43 -30.11 -19.81
C LEU A 4 -4.45 -30.65 -18.75
N ILE A 5 -4.67 -31.91 -18.33
CA ILE A 5 -3.82 -32.57 -17.36
C ILE A 5 -2.41 -32.76 -17.91
N ASP A 6 -2.28 -33.15 -19.16
CA ASP A 6 -0.98 -33.34 -19.81
C ASP A 6 -0.23 -32.01 -19.98
N ARG A 7 -0.94 -30.96 -20.35
CA ARG A 7 -0.39 -29.60 -20.40
C ARG A 7 0.10 -29.13 -19.02
N LEU A 8 -0.66 -29.39 -17.95
CA LEU A 8 -0.27 -29.04 -16.59
C LEU A 8 0.97 -29.81 -16.13
N LYS A 9 1.06 -31.12 -16.46
CA LYS A 9 2.24 -31.93 -16.13
C LYS A 9 3.49 -31.49 -16.89
N GLN A 10 3.34 -31.03 -18.12
CA GLN A 10 4.45 -30.55 -18.96
C GLN A 10 4.87 -29.11 -18.65
N ARG A 11 4.10 -28.42 -17.82
CA ARG A 11 4.38 -27.04 -17.44
C ARG A 11 5.72 -26.92 -16.73
N LYS A 12 6.63 -26.18 -17.34
CA LYS A 12 7.89 -25.81 -16.67
C LYS A 12 7.60 -24.77 -15.59
N VAL A 13 7.86 -25.14 -14.35
CA VAL A 13 7.76 -24.23 -13.21
C VAL A 13 9.15 -23.70 -12.92
N THR A 14 9.35 -22.40 -13.12
CA THR A 14 10.60 -21.76 -12.72
C THR A 14 10.59 -21.53 -11.21
N LYS A 15 11.57 -22.10 -10.51
CA LYS A 15 11.71 -21.90 -9.08
C LYS A 15 12.04 -20.43 -8.81
N ARG A 16 11.24 -19.79 -7.98
CA ARG A 16 11.49 -18.41 -7.56
C ARG A 16 12.70 -18.33 -6.64
N SER A 17 13.37 -17.18 -6.67
CA SER A 17 14.43 -16.88 -5.69
C SER A 17 13.86 -16.92 -4.27
N ALA A 18 14.69 -17.39 -3.32
CA ALA A 18 14.37 -17.34 -1.89
C ALA A 18 14.41 -15.92 -1.31
N LYS A 19 14.97 -14.96 -2.06
CA LYS A 19 15.07 -13.56 -1.66
C LYS A 19 14.49 -12.67 -2.75
N VAL A 20 13.79 -11.64 -2.31
CA VAL A 20 13.29 -10.55 -3.15
C VAL A 20 13.93 -9.26 -2.68
N SER A 21 14.51 -8.49 -3.60
CA SER A 21 15.00 -7.15 -3.34
C SER A 21 14.02 -6.15 -3.93
N LEU A 22 13.61 -5.19 -3.12
CA LEU A 22 12.77 -4.07 -3.56
C LEU A 22 13.59 -2.80 -3.48
N GLU A 23 13.61 -2.05 -4.59
CA GLU A 23 14.23 -0.72 -4.63
C GLU A 23 13.17 0.33 -4.31
N GLY A 24 13.51 1.25 -3.44
CA GLY A 24 12.64 2.34 -3.04
C GLY A 24 12.63 2.59 -1.54
N ARG A 25 11.81 3.55 -1.15
CA ARG A 25 11.70 4.02 0.23
C ARG A 25 10.61 3.25 0.97
N VAL A 26 10.64 3.31 2.30
CA VAL A 26 9.59 2.78 3.17
C VAL A 26 8.71 3.94 3.65
N LEU A 27 7.42 3.82 3.47
CA LEU A 27 6.42 4.76 3.97
C LEU A 27 5.89 4.26 5.32
N TYR A 28 6.11 5.03 6.37
CA TYR A 28 5.58 4.73 7.69
C TYR A 28 4.24 5.45 7.89
N LEU A 29 3.17 4.67 8.01
CA LEU A 29 1.81 5.19 8.22
C LEU A 29 1.59 5.42 9.71
N VAL A 30 2.05 6.57 10.16
CA VAL A 30 1.99 7.02 11.56
C VAL A 30 0.83 7.97 11.79
N ASP A 31 0.43 8.14 13.05
CA ASP A 31 -0.64 9.07 13.46
C ASP A 31 -0.07 10.48 13.73
N ASP A 32 0.70 10.98 12.78
CA ASP A 32 1.36 12.27 12.83
C ASP A 32 1.44 12.85 11.41
N ALA A 33 0.64 13.87 11.15
CA ALA A 33 0.54 14.48 9.83
C ALA A 33 1.85 15.12 9.37
N ASP A 34 2.60 15.76 10.27
CA ASP A 34 3.88 16.38 9.94
C ASP A 34 4.92 15.34 9.55
N ALA A 35 4.94 14.18 10.24
CA ALA A 35 5.83 13.08 9.90
C ALA A 35 5.49 12.47 8.53
N ILE A 36 4.21 12.37 8.20
CA ILE A 36 3.78 11.95 6.87
C ILE A 36 4.23 12.97 5.82
N GLN A 37 3.98 14.25 6.04
CA GLN A 37 4.38 15.31 5.11
C GLN A 37 5.89 15.33 4.84
N ARG A 38 6.71 15.17 5.88
CA ARG A 38 8.16 15.08 5.71
C ARG A 38 8.59 13.90 4.84
N GLN A 39 7.96 12.75 5.03
CA GLN A 39 8.21 11.58 4.17
C GLN A 39 7.83 11.87 2.71
N LEU A 40 6.68 12.50 2.47
CA LEU A 40 6.25 12.86 1.12
C LEU A 40 7.18 13.90 0.46
N GLN A 41 7.86 14.71 1.25
CA GLN A 41 8.84 15.69 0.79
C GLN A 41 10.25 15.11 0.59
N GLY A 42 10.44 13.83 0.82
CA GLY A 42 11.70 13.13 0.58
C GLY A 42 12.54 12.79 1.81
N GLU A 43 12.07 13.11 3.02
CA GLU A 43 12.74 12.73 4.25
C GLU A 43 12.39 11.29 4.64
N ASP A 44 13.40 10.47 4.88
CA ASP A 44 13.19 9.12 5.38
C ASP A 44 13.09 9.10 6.91
N LEU A 45 12.04 8.47 7.45
CA LEU A 45 11.97 8.18 8.87
C LEU A 45 12.87 6.99 9.21
N SER A 46 13.50 7.05 10.39
CA SER A 46 14.21 5.90 10.96
C SER A 46 13.20 4.80 11.31
N PRO A 47 13.58 3.51 11.16
CA PRO A 47 12.77 2.41 11.73
C PRO A 47 12.53 2.53 13.22
N GLN A 48 13.38 3.27 13.94
CA GLN A 48 13.27 3.56 15.38
C GLN A 48 12.67 4.95 15.66
N HIS A 49 11.77 5.43 14.80
CA HIS A 49 11.20 6.79 14.91
C HIS A 49 10.40 7.05 16.20
N GLY A 50 9.91 6.00 16.87
CA GLY A 50 9.17 6.13 18.13
C GLY A 50 7.77 6.74 18.03
N LEU A 51 7.27 6.99 16.82
CA LEU A 51 5.92 7.51 16.59
C LEU A 51 4.90 6.38 16.59
N ASP A 52 3.67 6.67 16.99
CA ASP A 52 2.58 5.70 16.95
C ASP A 52 2.14 5.44 15.52
N TYR A 53 2.02 4.15 15.15
CA TYR A 53 1.42 3.75 13.90
C TYR A 53 -0.08 3.97 13.91
N ARG A 54 -0.65 4.28 12.76
CA ARG A 54 -2.09 4.27 12.59
C ARG A 54 -2.61 2.83 12.62
N ASP A 55 -3.55 2.63 13.54
CA ASP A 55 -4.38 1.42 13.60
C ASP A 55 -5.69 1.64 12.83
N ASN A 56 -6.35 0.54 12.50
CA ASN A 56 -7.70 0.57 11.91
C ASN A 56 -7.79 1.40 10.62
N ILE A 57 -6.80 1.32 9.75
CA ILE A 57 -6.86 1.97 8.44
C ILE A 57 -7.93 1.28 7.61
N SER A 58 -8.98 2.02 7.25
CA SER A 58 -10.09 1.52 6.47
C SER A 58 -9.81 1.57 4.97
N THR A 59 -10.60 0.80 4.21
CA THR A 59 -10.58 0.88 2.75
C THR A 59 -11.04 2.25 2.24
N ASP A 60 -11.88 2.97 2.98
CA ASP A 60 -12.26 4.35 2.66
C ASP A 60 -11.10 5.33 2.80
N GLU A 61 -10.20 5.09 3.76
CA GLU A 61 -8.98 5.90 3.90
C GLU A 61 -7.96 5.57 2.80
N MET A 62 -7.88 4.31 2.40
CA MET A 62 -6.96 3.85 1.34
C MET A 62 -7.42 4.32 -0.05
N THR A 63 -8.68 4.08 -0.38
CA THR A 63 -9.31 4.48 -1.64
C THR A 63 -10.77 4.89 -1.37
N PRO A 64 -11.03 6.19 -1.13
CA PRO A 64 -12.40 6.69 -0.97
C PRO A 64 -13.31 6.30 -2.13
N ALA A 65 -14.62 6.27 -1.89
CA ALA A 65 -15.60 5.78 -2.86
C ALA A 65 -15.50 6.45 -4.24
N TYR A 66 -15.23 7.76 -4.27
CA TYR A 66 -15.12 8.50 -5.54
C TYR A 66 -13.88 8.07 -6.37
N VAL A 67 -12.83 7.59 -5.71
CA VAL A 67 -11.63 7.07 -6.38
C VAL A 67 -11.91 5.72 -7.06
N CYS A 68 -12.79 4.92 -6.48
CA CYS A 68 -13.16 3.62 -7.03
C CYS A 68 -13.91 3.69 -8.36
N TYR A 69 -14.23 4.88 -8.85
CA TYR A 69 -14.74 5.11 -10.21
C TYR A 69 -13.70 4.72 -11.28
N TYR A 70 -12.42 4.87 -10.99
CA TYR A 70 -11.33 4.48 -11.89
C TYR A 70 -11.12 2.97 -11.85
N HIS A 71 -10.81 2.36 -12.98
CA HIS A 71 -10.62 0.92 -13.15
C HIS A 71 -9.27 0.54 -13.74
N ASP A 72 -8.35 1.49 -13.83
CA ASP A 72 -7.04 1.34 -14.45
C ASP A 72 -5.92 1.86 -13.53
N GLU A 73 -4.74 1.99 -14.09
CA GLU A 73 -3.54 2.51 -13.39
C GLU A 73 -3.71 3.91 -12.81
N THR A 74 -4.73 4.66 -13.20
CA THR A 74 -5.08 5.98 -12.59
C THR A 74 -5.32 5.84 -11.09
N LEU A 75 -5.76 4.67 -10.63
CA LEU A 75 -5.89 4.38 -9.19
C LEU A 75 -4.59 4.62 -8.42
N GLY A 76 -3.44 4.42 -9.05
CA GLY A 76 -2.12 4.67 -8.45
C GLY A 76 -1.82 6.11 -8.10
N GLU A 77 -2.65 7.05 -8.55
CA GLU A 77 -2.53 8.46 -8.18
C GLU A 77 -3.16 8.79 -6.82
N PHE A 78 -3.97 7.88 -6.26
CA PHE A 78 -4.87 8.16 -5.13
C PHE A 78 -4.63 7.36 -3.83
N PRO A 79 -3.59 6.53 -3.64
CA PRO A 79 -3.45 5.82 -2.38
C PRO A 79 -3.45 6.78 -1.19
N TYR A 80 -4.24 6.44 -0.18
CA TYR A 80 -4.34 7.12 1.10
C TYR A 80 -4.91 8.54 1.08
N VAL A 81 -5.53 8.99 -0.02
CA VAL A 81 -6.12 10.34 -0.05
C VAL A 81 -7.23 10.55 0.97
N GLY A 82 -7.82 9.48 1.49
CA GLY A 82 -8.76 9.53 2.62
C GLY A 82 -8.14 9.28 3.99
N TYR A 83 -6.84 9.09 4.06
CA TYR A 83 -6.11 8.83 5.31
C TYR A 83 -6.04 10.09 6.16
N SER A 84 -6.37 9.96 7.45
CA SER A 84 -6.25 11.06 8.40
C SER A 84 -5.23 10.76 9.49
N ALA A 85 -4.49 11.77 9.90
CA ALA A 85 -3.58 11.76 11.02
C ALA A 85 -3.79 13.03 11.83
N GLY A 86 -4.16 12.88 13.11
CA GLY A 86 -4.44 14.04 13.96
C GLY A 86 -5.54 14.98 13.43
N GLY A 87 -6.50 14.46 12.66
CA GLY A 87 -7.56 15.24 12.03
C GLY A 87 -7.18 15.91 10.71
N GLU A 88 -5.96 15.72 10.23
CA GLU A 88 -5.48 16.25 8.96
C GLU A 88 -5.40 15.16 7.90
N PHE A 89 -5.45 15.55 6.61
CA PHE A 89 -5.37 14.67 5.46
C PHE A 89 -4.07 14.96 4.68
N PRO A 90 -2.94 14.32 5.05
CA PRO A 90 -1.63 14.68 4.50
C PRO A 90 -1.38 14.18 3.09
N PHE A 91 -2.11 13.16 2.63
CA PHE A 91 -1.92 12.60 1.29
C PHE A 91 -2.76 13.34 0.25
N THR A 92 -2.14 13.65 -0.86
CA THR A 92 -2.80 14.25 -2.03
C THR A 92 -2.61 13.37 -3.26
N ARG A 93 -3.29 13.71 -4.34
CA ARG A 93 -3.15 13.01 -5.62
C ARG A 93 -1.68 12.96 -6.04
N ASN A 94 -1.21 11.80 -6.44
CA ASN A 94 0.17 11.49 -6.83
C ASN A 94 1.22 11.52 -5.70
N SER A 95 0.90 11.91 -4.48
CA SER A 95 1.90 12.10 -3.43
C SER A 95 2.68 10.83 -3.09
N VAL A 96 2.02 9.68 -3.05
CA VAL A 96 2.68 8.37 -2.81
C VAL A 96 3.53 7.96 -4.00
N LYS A 97 2.98 8.07 -5.19
CA LYS A 97 3.67 7.70 -6.44
C LYS A 97 4.94 8.51 -6.66
N GLU A 98 4.87 9.81 -6.46
CA GLU A 98 6.02 10.72 -6.60
C GLU A 98 7.05 10.53 -5.47
N GLY A 99 6.63 10.02 -4.33
CA GLY A 99 7.50 9.77 -3.18
C GLY A 99 8.50 8.63 -3.37
N GLY A 100 8.29 7.74 -4.33
CA GLY A 100 9.20 6.63 -4.63
C GLY A 100 9.22 5.54 -3.56
N PHE A 101 8.09 5.28 -2.93
CA PHE A 101 7.97 4.24 -1.91
C PHE A 101 7.76 2.86 -2.53
N ALA A 102 8.48 1.86 -2.03
CA ALA A 102 8.34 0.46 -2.42
C ALA A 102 7.60 -0.38 -1.37
N ALA A 103 7.55 0.08 -0.15
CA ALA A 103 6.89 -0.60 0.96
C ALA A 103 6.18 0.38 1.89
N SER A 104 5.16 -0.08 2.60
CA SER A 104 4.52 0.69 3.66
C SER A 104 4.38 -0.14 4.94
N VAL A 105 4.43 0.55 6.06
CA VAL A 105 4.31 -0.06 7.40
C VAL A 105 3.18 0.63 8.15
N SER A 106 2.30 -0.15 8.75
CA SER A 106 1.17 0.36 9.55
C SER A 106 0.96 -0.49 10.80
N GLY A 107 0.03 -0.07 11.65
CA GLY A 107 -0.32 -0.75 12.88
C GLY A 107 -1.32 -1.89 12.68
N LYS A 108 -2.29 -1.98 13.60
CA LYS A 108 -3.29 -3.06 13.67
C LYS A 108 -4.45 -2.84 12.71
N ARG A 109 -5.00 -3.92 12.18
CA ARG A 109 -6.25 -3.95 11.39
C ARG A 109 -6.23 -3.04 10.16
N ARG A 110 -5.23 -3.20 9.33
CA ARG A 110 -5.17 -2.52 8.06
C ARG A 110 -6.17 -3.12 7.07
N GLY A 111 -6.89 -2.26 6.36
CA GLY A 111 -7.82 -2.65 5.30
C GLY A 111 -9.22 -3.02 5.80
N LYS A 112 -9.60 -2.56 6.99
CA LYS A 112 -10.94 -2.82 7.53
C LYS A 112 -12.03 -2.13 6.71
N GLY A 113 -13.24 -2.67 6.74
CA GLY A 113 -14.41 -2.10 6.06
C GLY A 113 -14.84 -2.94 4.86
N SER A 114 -15.39 -2.30 3.85
CA SER A 114 -15.83 -2.99 2.64
C SER A 114 -14.64 -3.54 1.85
N SER A 115 -14.87 -4.71 1.25
CA SER A 115 -13.91 -5.35 0.35
C SER A 115 -13.73 -4.50 -0.91
N ARG A 116 -12.56 -3.96 -1.11
CA ARG A 116 -12.21 -3.13 -2.27
C ARG A 116 -10.89 -3.57 -2.86
N GLU A 117 -10.93 -4.32 -3.95
CA GLU A 117 -9.75 -4.71 -4.72
C GLU A 117 -9.03 -3.49 -5.30
N ALA A 118 -9.73 -2.36 -5.47
CA ALA A 118 -9.15 -1.09 -5.87
C ALA A 118 -8.05 -0.61 -4.90
N SER A 119 -8.16 -0.90 -3.59
CA SER A 119 -7.19 -0.46 -2.60
C SER A 119 -5.80 -1.06 -2.81
N PRO A 120 -5.60 -2.39 -2.83
CA PRO A 120 -4.28 -2.95 -3.10
C PRO A 120 -3.80 -2.68 -4.53
N TYR A 121 -4.72 -2.56 -5.49
CA TYR A 121 -4.35 -2.20 -6.86
C TYR A 121 -3.82 -0.76 -6.95
N ALA A 122 -4.43 0.18 -6.24
CA ALA A 122 -3.94 1.56 -6.14
C ALA A 122 -2.53 1.62 -5.54
N GLU A 123 -2.29 0.87 -4.47
CA GLU A 123 -0.97 0.76 -3.86
C GLU A 123 0.07 0.20 -4.85
N LEU A 124 -0.27 -0.88 -5.53
CA LEU A 124 0.60 -1.50 -6.52
C LEU A 124 0.95 -0.53 -7.66
N CYS A 125 -0.05 0.17 -8.22
CA CYS A 125 0.15 1.14 -9.29
C CYS A 125 0.94 2.37 -8.85
N ALA A 126 0.96 2.67 -7.55
CA ALA A 126 1.79 3.73 -6.97
C ALA A 126 3.23 3.30 -6.65
N GLY A 127 3.56 2.02 -6.86
CA GLY A 127 4.89 1.47 -6.62
C GLY A 127 5.06 0.72 -5.31
N LEU A 128 4.01 0.61 -4.49
CA LEU A 128 4.05 -0.14 -3.23
C LEU A 128 3.89 -1.65 -3.50
N HIS A 129 4.98 -2.38 -3.38
CA HIS A 129 5.01 -3.83 -3.63
C HIS A 129 4.94 -4.66 -2.36
N LEU A 130 5.12 -4.04 -1.20
CA LEU A 130 5.14 -4.72 0.09
C LEU A 130 4.41 -3.90 1.15
N VAL A 131 3.58 -4.58 1.90
CA VAL A 131 2.81 -3.99 2.99
C VAL A 131 3.09 -4.75 4.27
N PHE A 132 3.50 -4.05 5.31
CA PHE A 132 3.62 -4.57 6.66
C PHE A 132 2.53 -3.99 7.54
N ALA A 133 1.88 -4.85 8.29
CA ALA A 133 0.95 -4.45 9.34
C ALA A 133 1.03 -5.48 10.48
N GLU A 134 0.68 -5.09 11.69
CA GLU A 134 0.61 -6.03 12.80
C GLU A 134 -0.43 -7.13 12.53
N ASN A 135 -1.56 -6.75 11.91
CA ASN A 135 -2.47 -7.70 11.27
C ASN A 135 -3.25 -7.00 10.14
N LEU A 136 -3.73 -7.82 9.22
CA LEU A 136 -4.62 -7.38 8.15
C LEU A 136 -6.06 -7.68 8.54
N ALA A 137 -6.99 -6.81 8.14
CA ALA A 137 -8.42 -7.05 8.32
C ALA A 137 -8.86 -8.22 7.42
N ARG A 138 -9.84 -8.97 7.88
CA ARG A 138 -10.49 -10.06 7.15
C ARG A 138 -11.75 -9.57 6.47
#